data_5d68273c8d2a671c1ce8bef542b39ed6
#
_entry.id   5d68273c8d2a671c1ce8bef542b39ed6
#
_cell.length_a   1.000
_cell.length_b   1.000
_cell.length_c   1.000
_cell.angle_alpha   90.00
_cell.angle_beta   90.00
_cell.angle_gamma   90.00
#
_symmetry.space_group_name_H-M   'P 1'
#
loop_
_entity.id
_entity.type
_entity.pdbx_description
1 polymer ?
#
loop_
_entity_poly.entity_id
_entity_poly.type
_entity_poly.pdbx_seq_one_letter_code
_entity_poly.pdbx_strand_id
1 'polypeptide(L)'
;MSTAKPAYKRILLKLSGEALMGDDAFGINRATIVRMAEEIAEITRLGVQVAVVIGGGNIFRGVAGGAVGMDRATADYMGMLATVMNSLALADALDKAGLTARVMSAIGIDQVVEPYVRPKALQYLEEAKVVVFAAGTGNPFFTTDTAAALRGAEIGAEIVLKATKVDGVYSADPKKDPTATRYSEISFDEAISRNLGIMDATAFALCRDQKLPIKVFSIIKNGALKRVVLGEDEGTLVYA
;
A
#
# COMPACT_ATOMS: atom_id res chain seq x y z
N MET A 1 6.17 27.14 -16.28
CA MET A 1 5.77 25.72 -16.21
C MET A 1 4.60 25.65 -15.24
N SER A 2 3.41 25.27 -15.69
CA SER A 2 2.24 25.11 -14.81
C SER A 2 2.55 23.97 -13.85
N THR A 3 2.73 24.27 -12.56
CA THR A 3 2.84 23.25 -11.51
C THR A 3 1.45 22.67 -11.30
N ALA A 4 1.17 21.53 -11.93
CA ALA A 4 -0.08 20.83 -11.71
C ALA A 4 -0.23 20.56 -10.21
N LYS A 5 -1.33 21.03 -9.61
CA LYS A 5 -1.59 20.90 -8.18
C LYS A 5 -2.04 19.46 -7.90
N PRO A 6 -1.48 18.77 -6.88
CA PRO A 6 -1.97 17.46 -6.46
C PRO A 6 -3.46 17.49 -6.10
N ALA A 7 -4.18 16.44 -6.48
CA ALA A 7 -5.59 16.24 -6.15
C ALA A 7 -5.78 15.88 -4.67
N TYR A 8 -4.73 15.35 -4.03
CA TYR A 8 -4.76 14.86 -2.64
C TYR A 8 -3.62 15.49 -1.85
N LYS A 9 -3.91 15.92 -0.63
CA LYS A 9 -2.90 16.43 0.33
C LYS A 9 -2.22 15.30 1.09
N ARG A 10 -2.97 14.29 1.51
CA ARG A 10 -2.47 13.15 2.28
C ARG A 10 -2.99 11.84 1.72
N ILE A 11 -2.09 10.93 1.42
CA ILE A 11 -2.41 9.60 0.88
C ILE A 11 -1.85 8.48 1.75
N LEU A 12 -2.49 7.32 1.69
CA LEU A 12 -1.89 6.07 2.13
C LEU A 12 -1.62 5.20 0.89
N LEU A 13 -0.36 4.91 0.63
CA LEU A 13 0.08 4.02 -0.45
C LEU A 13 0.24 2.60 0.08
N LYS A 14 -0.55 1.67 -0.45
CA LYS A 14 -0.42 0.24 -0.14
C LYS A 14 0.34 -0.47 -1.26
N LEU A 15 1.48 -1.04 -0.92
CA LEU A 15 2.33 -1.85 -1.79
C LEU A 15 2.21 -3.33 -1.43
N SER A 16 2.13 -4.22 -2.43
CA SER A 16 2.32 -5.64 -2.16
C SER A 16 3.82 -5.95 -2.00
N GLY A 17 4.17 -6.87 -1.10
CA GLY A 17 5.57 -7.32 -1.01
C GLY A 17 6.10 -7.87 -2.33
N GLU A 18 5.26 -8.55 -3.10
CA GLU A 18 5.60 -9.05 -4.44
C GLU A 18 6.01 -7.95 -5.44
N ALA A 19 5.56 -6.71 -5.22
CA ALA A 19 5.99 -5.59 -6.03
C ALA A 19 7.48 -5.25 -5.85
N LEU A 20 8.10 -5.68 -4.73
CA LEU A 20 9.53 -5.49 -4.48
C LEU A 20 10.42 -6.55 -5.14
N MET A 21 9.86 -7.64 -5.64
CA MET A 21 10.64 -8.71 -6.26
C MET A 21 11.18 -8.33 -7.64
N GLY A 22 10.51 -7.42 -8.35
CA GLY A 22 10.76 -7.22 -9.77
C GLY A 22 10.53 -8.54 -10.53
N ASP A 23 11.54 -8.97 -11.28
CA ASP A 23 11.54 -10.25 -12.01
C ASP A 23 12.10 -11.42 -11.18
N ASP A 24 12.58 -11.16 -9.96
CA ASP A 24 13.09 -12.19 -9.08
C ASP A 24 11.95 -13.04 -8.51
N ALA A 25 12.23 -14.30 -8.20
CA ALA A 25 11.23 -15.21 -7.63
C ALA A 25 11.00 -14.99 -6.13
N PHE A 26 11.90 -14.26 -5.44
CA PHE A 26 11.94 -14.11 -3.99
C PHE A 26 12.77 -12.90 -3.59
N GLY A 27 12.47 -12.29 -2.44
CA GLY A 27 13.28 -11.27 -1.82
C GLY A 27 12.98 -9.85 -2.32
N ILE A 28 13.98 -8.97 -2.24
CA ILE A 28 13.89 -7.55 -2.56
C ILE A 28 14.84 -7.25 -3.71
N ASN A 29 14.29 -6.89 -4.87
CA ASN A 29 15.09 -6.45 -6.01
C ASN A 29 15.49 -4.98 -5.83
N ARG A 30 16.82 -4.73 -5.88
CA ARG A 30 17.38 -3.40 -5.62
C ARG A 30 16.89 -2.35 -6.64
N ALA A 31 16.87 -2.68 -7.92
CA ALA A 31 16.45 -1.72 -8.94
C ALA A 31 14.97 -1.35 -8.77
N THR A 32 14.14 -2.33 -8.42
CA THR A 32 12.71 -2.14 -8.19
C THR A 32 12.44 -1.23 -6.99
N ILE A 33 13.13 -1.45 -5.85
CA ILE A 33 12.88 -0.63 -4.65
C ILE A 33 13.40 0.81 -4.84
N VAL A 34 14.50 1.00 -5.56
CA VAL A 34 15.02 2.33 -5.91
C VAL A 34 14.02 3.07 -6.79
N ARG A 35 13.48 2.43 -7.84
CA ARG A 35 12.44 3.04 -8.68
C ARG A 35 11.22 3.43 -7.89
N MET A 36 10.74 2.58 -6.98
CA MET A 36 9.60 2.92 -6.11
C MET A 36 9.89 4.10 -5.20
N ALA A 37 11.09 4.16 -4.61
CA ALA A 37 11.49 5.29 -3.78
C ALA A 37 11.55 6.61 -4.59
N GLU A 38 12.01 6.57 -5.82
CA GLU A 38 12.03 7.72 -6.72
C GLU A 38 10.61 8.21 -7.09
N GLU A 39 9.69 7.30 -7.40
CA GLU A 39 8.27 7.65 -7.66
C GLU A 39 7.60 8.26 -6.42
N ILE A 40 7.87 7.74 -5.23
CA ILE A 40 7.38 8.31 -3.96
C ILE A 40 8.02 9.69 -3.73
N ALA A 41 9.32 9.82 -3.98
CA ALA A 41 10.02 11.10 -3.84
C ALA A 41 9.44 12.17 -4.78
N GLU A 42 9.07 11.80 -5.99
CA GLU A 42 8.48 12.72 -6.96
C GLU A 42 7.17 13.32 -6.43
N ILE A 43 6.26 12.52 -5.91
CA ILE A 43 4.98 13.01 -5.37
C ILE A 43 5.13 13.75 -4.04
N THR A 44 6.08 13.35 -3.20
CA THR A 44 6.38 14.06 -1.94
C THR A 44 6.91 15.47 -2.22
N ARG A 45 7.75 15.64 -3.25
CA ARG A 45 8.24 16.96 -3.70
C ARG A 45 7.13 17.86 -4.27
N LEU A 46 6.00 17.30 -4.69
CA LEU A 46 4.81 18.06 -5.05
C LEU A 46 4.00 18.54 -3.83
N GLY A 47 4.44 18.22 -2.61
CA GLY A 47 3.80 18.59 -1.36
C GLY A 47 2.77 17.59 -0.84
N VAL A 48 2.74 16.38 -1.37
CA VAL A 48 1.85 15.31 -0.88
C VAL A 48 2.46 14.65 0.35
N GLN A 49 1.67 14.52 1.41
CA GLN A 49 2.02 13.75 2.60
C GLN A 49 1.78 12.26 2.32
N VAL A 50 2.84 11.47 2.41
CA VAL A 50 2.81 10.05 2.00
C VAL A 50 3.03 9.14 3.20
N ALA A 51 2.05 8.29 3.48
CA ALA A 51 2.20 7.12 4.32
C ALA A 51 2.19 5.85 3.47
N VAL A 52 2.94 4.84 3.87
CA VAL A 52 3.08 3.58 3.13
C VAL A 52 2.77 2.41 4.04
N VAL A 53 1.99 1.45 3.54
CA VAL A 53 1.86 0.09 4.09
C VAL A 53 2.40 -0.88 3.05
N ILE A 54 3.30 -1.77 3.45
CA ILE A 54 3.91 -2.73 2.54
C ILE A 54 3.68 -4.17 3.01
N GLY A 55 3.34 -5.07 2.07
CA GLY A 55 3.17 -6.49 2.35
C GLY A 55 4.50 -7.23 2.51
N GLY A 56 4.44 -8.47 3.03
CA GLY A 56 5.60 -9.35 3.27
C GLY A 56 5.71 -10.56 2.35
N GLY A 57 4.82 -10.69 1.35
CA GLY A 57 4.67 -11.91 0.55
C GLY A 57 5.85 -12.28 -0.37
N ASN A 58 6.81 -11.36 -0.56
CA ASN A 58 8.08 -11.61 -1.24
C ASN A 58 9.11 -12.34 -0.36
N ILE A 59 8.94 -12.30 0.95
CA ILE A 59 9.85 -12.90 1.95
C ILE A 59 9.20 -14.12 2.59
N PHE A 60 7.94 -13.99 3.03
CA PHE A 60 7.20 -15.08 3.66
C PHE A 60 5.73 -15.06 3.27
N ARG A 61 5.20 -16.22 2.85
CA ARG A 61 3.80 -16.43 2.51
C ARG A 61 3.18 -17.44 3.47
N GLY A 62 2.48 -16.95 4.48
CA GLY A 62 1.85 -17.79 5.51
C GLY A 62 0.75 -18.72 4.98
N VAL A 63 0.04 -18.33 3.92
CA VAL A 63 -1.12 -19.07 3.37
C VAL A 63 -0.74 -20.02 2.22
N ALA A 64 0.39 -19.78 1.52
CA ALA A 64 0.78 -20.56 0.35
C ALA A 64 2.14 -21.24 0.56
N GLY A 65 2.12 -22.51 0.92
CA GLY A 65 3.27 -23.43 0.82
C GLY A 65 4.35 -23.31 1.89
N GLY A 66 4.55 -22.16 2.53
CA GLY A 66 5.55 -21.99 3.59
C GLY A 66 5.04 -22.33 4.99
N ALA A 67 3.73 -22.40 5.16
CA ALA A 67 3.08 -22.59 6.45
C ALA A 67 2.37 -23.94 6.59
N VAL A 68 2.68 -24.91 5.71
CA VAL A 68 2.07 -26.25 5.81
C VAL A 68 2.42 -26.87 7.17
N GLY A 69 1.40 -27.04 8.01
CA GLY A 69 1.56 -27.58 9.37
C GLY A 69 1.91 -26.53 10.45
N MET A 70 2.05 -25.26 10.10
CA MET A 70 2.26 -24.19 11.09
C MET A 70 0.91 -23.70 11.66
N ASP A 71 0.95 -23.27 12.92
CA ASP A 71 -0.14 -22.49 13.49
C ASP A 71 -0.33 -21.17 12.72
N ARG A 72 -1.58 -20.82 12.44
CA ARG A 72 -1.93 -19.63 11.65
C ARG A 72 -1.41 -18.35 12.27
N ALA A 73 -1.55 -18.17 13.60
CA ALA A 73 -1.10 -16.96 14.28
C ALA A 73 0.43 -16.83 14.19
N THR A 74 1.17 -17.93 14.36
CA THR A 74 2.63 -17.96 14.19
C THR A 74 3.05 -17.57 12.78
N ALA A 75 2.39 -18.11 11.77
CA ALA A 75 2.65 -17.77 10.36
C ALA A 75 2.36 -16.27 10.08
N ASP A 76 1.28 -15.72 10.64
CA ASP A 76 0.95 -14.30 10.49
C ASP A 76 1.99 -13.39 11.17
N TYR A 77 2.53 -13.76 12.34
CA TYR A 77 3.65 -13.04 12.96
C TYR A 77 4.92 -13.07 12.10
N MET A 78 5.24 -14.19 11.48
CA MET A 78 6.35 -14.26 10.50
C MET A 78 6.10 -13.33 9.30
N GLY A 79 4.87 -13.27 8.81
CA GLY A 79 4.46 -12.31 7.79
C GLY A 79 4.60 -10.85 8.24
N MET A 80 4.27 -10.54 9.49
CA MET A 80 4.48 -9.20 10.08
C MET A 80 5.97 -8.85 10.11
N LEU A 81 6.84 -9.76 10.55
CA LEU A 81 8.29 -9.56 10.54
C LEU A 81 8.83 -9.36 9.11
N ALA A 82 8.31 -10.09 8.15
CA ALA A 82 8.65 -9.89 6.74
C ALA A 82 8.30 -8.47 6.25
N THR A 83 7.16 -7.91 6.69
CA THR A 83 6.84 -6.50 6.39
C THR A 83 7.79 -5.51 7.04
N VAL A 84 8.33 -5.81 8.24
CA VAL A 84 9.35 -4.98 8.89
C VAL A 84 10.62 -4.93 8.05
N MET A 85 11.09 -6.08 7.54
CA MET A 85 12.26 -6.14 6.65
C MET A 85 12.04 -5.30 5.38
N ASN A 86 10.88 -5.43 4.73
CA ASN A 86 10.54 -4.62 3.56
C ASN A 86 10.47 -3.12 3.88
N SER A 87 9.92 -2.76 5.05
CA SER A 87 9.79 -1.37 5.49
C SER A 87 11.16 -0.71 5.73
N LEU A 88 12.10 -1.45 6.33
CA LEU A 88 13.48 -0.98 6.52
C LEU A 88 14.18 -0.76 5.18
N ALA A 89 14.04 -1.71 4.25
CA ALA A 89 14.64 -1.60 2.93
C ALA A 89 14.06 -0.43 2.12
N LEU A 90 12.74 -0.21 2.22
CA LEU A 90 12.09 0.94 1.57
C LEU A 90 12.54 2.26 2.20
N ALA A 91 12.64 2.34 3.53
CA ALA A 91 13.11 3.54 4.21
C ALA A 91 14.54 3.91 3.81
N ASP A 92 15.46 2.94 3.75
CA ASP A 92 16.83 3.15 3.26
C ASP A 92 16.86 3.67 1.81
N ALA A 93 15.99 3.13 0.94
CA ALA A 93 15.88 3.59 -0.44
C ALA A 93 15.30 5.02 -0.54
N LEU A 94 14.31 5.36 0.30
CA LEU A 94 13.71 6.70 0.38
C LEU A 94 14.74 7.74 0.87
N ASP A 95 15.52 7.40 1.90
CA ASP A 95 16.58 8.29 2.41
C ASP A 95 17.64 8.54 1.32
N LYS A 96 18.02 7.53 0.55
CA LYS A 96 18.91 7.66 -0.62
C LYS A 96 18.31 8.47 -1.76
N ALA A 97 17.00 8.50 -1.89
CA ALA A 97 16.28 9.35 -2.85
C ALA A 97 16.12 10.81 -2.35
N GLY A 98 16.71 11.15 -1.18
CA GLY A 98 16.72 12.50 -0.61
C GLY A 98 15.47 12.86 0.20
N LEU A 99 14.72 11.85 0.66
CA LEU A 99 13.62 12.02 1.60
C LEU A 99 14.06 11.63 3.01
N THR A 100 13.26 12.00 4.00
CA THR A 100 13.38 11.45 5.35
C THR A 100 12.25 10.45 5.57
N ALA A 101 12.59 9.18 5.77
CA ALA A 101 11.61 8.14 6.08
C ALA A 101 11.61 7.79 7.57
N ARG A 102 10.43 7.41 8.09
CA ARG A 102 10.24 6.89 9.45
C ARG A 102 9.46 5.58 9.40
N VAL A 103 10.05 4.52 9.94
CA VAL A 103 9.38 3.22 10.05
C VAL A 103 8.74 3.12 11.43
N MET A 104 7.43 2.84 11.46
CA MET A 104 6.67 2.67 12.71
C MET A 104 6.01 1.30 12.71
N SER A 105 6.26 0.49 13.75
CA SER A 105 5.77 -0.89 13.84
C SER A 105 4.57 -1.02 14.74
N ALA A 106 3.61 -1.85 14.33
CA ALA A 106 2.46 -2.23 15.13
C ALA A 106 2.78 -3.26 16.23
N ILE A 107 3.93 -3.93 16.15
CA ILE A 107 4.46 -4.81 17.22
C ILE A 107 5.75 -4.20 17.77
N GLY A 108 6.02 -4.41 19.06
CA GLY A 108 7.21 -3.85 19.73
C GLY A 108 8.50 -4.49 19.21
N ILE A 109 9.35 -3.71 18.55
CA ILE A 109 10.70 -4.06 18.09
C ILE A 109 11.59 -2.82 18.27
N ASP A 110 11.58 -2.24 19.45
CA ASP A 110 12.08 -0.89 19.72
C ASP A 110 13.56 -0.67 19.42
N GLN A 111 14.36 -1.75 19.38
CA GLN A 111 15.77 -1.68 18.97
C GLN A 111 15.96 -1.46 17.46
N VAL A 112 14.93 -1.68 16.64
CA VAL A 112 15.04 -1.68 15.18
C VAL A 112 14.18 -0.59 14.55
N VAL A 113 12.93 -0.43 15.02
CA VAL A 113 11.94 0.53 14.48
C VAL A 113 11.15 1.16 15.61
N GLU A 114 10.58 2.35 15.34
CA GLU A 114 9.75 3.05 16.32
C GLU A 114 8.40 2.32 16.54
N PRO A 115 7.87 2.30 17.76
CA PRO A 115 6.50 1.84 17.97
C PRO A 115 5.51 2.80 17.31
N TYR A 116 4.42 2.25 16.76
CA TYR A 116 3.37 3.07 16.17
C TYR A 116 2.64 3.88 17.25
N VAL A 117 2.70 5.19 17.11
CA VAL A 117 1.94 6.14 17.91
C VAL A 117 1.29 7.16 16.98
N ARG A 118 -0.04 7.17 16.87
CA ARG A 118 -0.79 8.01 15.92
C ARG A 118 -0.39 9.48 15.93
N PRO A 119 -0.34 10.21 17.08
CA PRO A 119 0.09 11.62 17.08
C PRO A 119 1.48 11.84 16.47
N LYS A 120 2.42 10.91 16.71
CA LYS A 120 3.77 11.00 16.18
C LYS A 120 3.80 10.75 14.67
N ALA A 121 2.99 9.82 14.16
CA ALA A 121 2.84 9.60 12.73
C ALA A 121 2.30 10.84 12.02
N LEU A 122 1.28 11.51 12.59
CA LEU A 122 0.73 12.76 12.07
C LEU A 122 1.78 13.87 12.06
N GLN A 123 2.55 14.02 13.14
CA GLN A 123 3.64 14.99 13.20
C GLN A 123 4.67 14.76 12.08
N TYR A 124 5.09 13.52 11.86
CA TYR A 124 6.04 13.18 10.79
C TYR A 124 5.51 13.52 9.39
N LEU A 125 4.23 13.24 9.14
CA LEU A 125 3.60 13.61 7.87
C LEU A 125 3.52 15.12 7.68
N GLU A 126 3.25 15.90 8.73
CA GLU A 126 3.23 17.36 8.72
C GLU A 126 4.63 17.95 8.50
N GLU A 127 5.67 17.28 8.97
CA GLU A 127 7.08 17.60 8.72
C GLU A 127 7.58 17.13 7.34
N ALA A 128 6.67 16.73 6.44
CA ALA A 128 6.97 16.19 5.11
C ALA A 128 7.89 14.94 5.10
N LYS A 129 7.90 14.16 6.18
CA LYS A 129 8.54 12.85 6.24
C LYS A 129 7.61 11.78 5.69
N VAL A 130 8.18 10.78 5.03
CA VAL A 130 7.43 9.58 4.63
C VAL A 130 7.32 8.64 5.82
N VAL A 131 6.10 8.21 6.17
CA VAL A 131 5.87 7.26 7.25
C VAL A 131 5.61 5.88 6.66
N VAL A 132 6.41 4.88 7.03
CA VAL A 132 6.23 3.50 6.59
C VAL A 132 5.70 2.69 7.77
N PHE A 133 4.46 2.21 7.66
CA PHE A 133 3.82 1.38 8.68
C PHE A 133 4.18 -0.09 8.48
N ALA A 134 4.86 -0.67 9.46
CA ALA A 134 5.32 -2.04 9.49
C ALA A 134 4.46 -2.92 10.41
N ALA A 135 4.59 -4.24 10.29
CA ALA A 135 3.90 -5.25 11.06
C ALA A 135 2.36 -5.25 10.92
N GLY A 136 1.86 -4.74 9.80
CA GLY A 136 0.43 -4.79 9.50
C GLY A 136 -0.43 -4.12 10.55
N THR A 137 -1.44 -4.84 11.06
CA THR A 137 -2.29 -4.40 12.18
C THR A 137 -1.67 -4.69 13.55
N GLY A 138 -0.60 -5.49 13.62
CA GLY A 138 -0.05 -6.05 14.86
C GLY A 138 -0.80 -7.26 15.40
N ASN A 139 -1.87 -7.69 14.72
CA ASN A 139 -2.72 -8.80 15.13
C ASN A 139 -2.76 -9.88 14.03
N PRO A 140 -2.68 -11.17 14.42
CA PRO A 140 -2.95 -12.27 13.50
C PRO A 140 -4.34 -12.20 12.88
N PHE A 141 -4.55 -12.95 11.80
CA PHE A 141 -5.80 -13.08 11.03
C PHE A 141 -6.18 -11.89 10.16
N PHE A 142 -5.45 -10.79 10.20
CA PHE A 142 -5.64 -9.62 9.33
C PHE A 142 -4.57 -9.54 8.25
N THR A 143 -4.94 -8.95 7.12
CA THR A 143 -4.00 -8.73 6.01
C THR A 143 -3.40 -7.33 6.05
N THR A 144 -2.46 -7.07 5.15
CA THR A 144 -1.92 -5.71 4.94
C THR A 144 -2.90 -4.79 4.21
N ASP A 145 -3.95 -5.30 3.56
CA ASP A 145 -5.06 -4.48 3.06
C ASP A 145 -5.86 -3.91 4.23
N THR A 146 -6.17 -4.74 5.25
CA THR A 146 -6.80 -4.28 6.50
C THR A 146 -5.93 -3.25 7.21
N ALA A 147 -4.60 -3.46 7.26
CA ALA A 147 -3.68 -2.48 7.84
C ALA A 147 -3.71 -1.15 7.08
N ALA A 148 -3.77 -1.19 5.75
CA ALA A 148 -3.85 0.02 4.93
C ALA A 148 -5.14 0.81 5.17
N ALA A 149 -6.28 0.13 5.26
CA ALA A 149 -7.56 0.76 5.59
C ALA A 149 -7.53 1.40 6.99
N LEU A 150 -7.04 0.65 8.00
CA LEU A 150 -6.94 1.12 9.38
C LEU A 150 -6.01 2.35 9.51
N ARG A 151 -4.78 2.25 9.01
CA ARG A 151 -3.82 3.36 9.08
C ARG A 151 -4.28 4.54 8.26
N GLY A 152 -4.88 4.32 7.08
CA GLY A 152 -5.47 5.38 6.26
C GLY A 152 -6.51 6.18 7.02
N ALA A 153 -7.46 5.51 7.69
CA ALA A 153 -8.47 6.14 8.52
C ALA A 153 -7.85 6.89 9.71
N GLU A 154 -6.91 6.26 10.44
CA GLU A 154 -6.26 6.85 11.61
C GLU A 154 -5.48 8.13 11.32
N ILE A 155 -4.79 8.20 10.18
CA ILE A 155 -4.02 9.39 9.81
C ILE A 155 -4.83 10.42 9.04
N GLY A 156 -6.11 10.16 8.77
CA GLY A 156 -6.95 11.04 7.95
C GLY A 156 -6.45 11.15 6.51
N ALA A 157 -6.06 10.02 5.90
CA ALA A 157 -5.75 9.98 4.47
C ALA A 157 -7.00 10.29 3.64
N GLU A 158 -6.85 11.05 2.57
CA GLU A 158 -7.96 11.39 1.67
C GLU A 158 -8.28 10.23 0.71
N ILE A 159 -7.33 9.31 0.54
CA ILE A 159 -7.46 8.14 -0.32
C ILE A 159 -6.45 7.05 0.05
N VAL A 160 -6.83 5.79 -0.15
CA VAL A 160 -5.92 4.64 -0.16
C VAL A 160 -5.55 4.31 -1.60
N LEU A 161 -4.29 4.38 -1.94
CA LEU A 161 -3.75 4.03 -3.24
C LEU A 161 -3.27 2.57 -3.20
N LYS A 162 -4.04 1.65 -3.78
CA LYS A 162 -3.67 0.24 -3.88
C LYS A 162 -2.86 0.00 -5.16
N ALA A 163 -1.56 -0.08 -5.00
CA ALA A 163 -0.63 -0.39 -6.08
C ALA A 163 -0.54 -1.90 -6.32
N THR A 164 -0.88 -2.34 -7.54
CA THR A 164 -0.96 -3.75 -7.94
C THR A 164 -0.18 -4.00 -9.22
N LYS A 165 -0.17 -5.28 -9.68
CA LYS A 165 0.36 -5.63 -11.01
C LYS A 165 -0.66 -5.42 -12.14
N VAL A 166 -1.95 -5.18 -11.80
CA VAL A 166 -3.01 -4.89 -12.76
C VAL A 166 -3.36 -3.40 -12.71
N ASP A 167 -3.86 -2.87 -13.81
CA ASP A 167 -4.07 -1.44 -13.98
C ASP A 167 -5.46 -0.94 -13.55
N GLY A 168 -6.21 -1.75 -12.80
CA GLY A 168 -7.50 -1.35 -12.25
C GLY A 168 -8.37 -2.54 -11.86
N VAL A 169 -9.65 -2.25 -11.63
CA VAL A 169 -10.71 -3.23 -11.34
C VAL A 169 -11.45 -3.54 -12.64
N TYR A 170 -11.67 -4.81 -12.91
CA TYR A 170 -12.33 -5.31 -14.11
C TYR A 170 -13.65 -5.99 -13.79
N SER A 171 -14.54 -6.07 -14.78
CA SER A 171 -15.83 -6.77 -14.69
C SER A 171 -15.69 -8.28 -14.48
N ALA A 172 -14.55 -8.85 -14.90
CA ALA A 172 -14.11 -10.23 -14.70
C ALA A 172 -12.58 -10.28 -14.71
N ASP A 173 -11.98 -11.45 -14.45
CA ASP A 173 -10.52 -11.61 -14.54
C ASP A 173 -10.06 -11.46 -16.01
N PRO A 174 -9.32 -10.39 -16.37
CA PRO A 174 -8.94 -10.14 -17.76
C PRO A 174 -7.96 -11.19 -18.32
N LYS A 175 -7.35 -12.02 -17.47
CA LYS A 175 -6.52 -13.15 -17.91
C LYS A 175 -7.33 -14.36 -18.37
N LYS A 176 -8.57 -14.46 -17.88
CA LYS A 176 -9.49 -15.58 -18.16
C LYS A 176 -10.59 -15.18 -19.16
N ASP A 177 -11.00 -13.92 -19.11
CA ASP A 177 -12.05 -13.36 -19.94
C ASP A 177 -11.53 -12.16 -20.74
N PRO A 178 -11.24 -12.34 -22.04
CA PRO A 178 -10.77 -11.26 -22.92
C PRO A 178 -11.80 -10.13 -23.11
N THR A 179 -13.08 -10.36 -22.76
CA THR A 179 -14.14 -9.35 -22.85
C THR A 179 -14.29 -8.51 -21.60
N ALA A 180 -13.50 -8.83 -20.55
CA ALA A 180 -13.51 -8.06 -19.30
C ALA A 180 -13.15 -6.59 -19.57
N THR A 181 -13.99 -5.70 -19.06
CA THR A 181 -13.80 -4.25 -19.19
C THR A 181 -13.36 -3.66 -17.86
N ARG A 182 -12.39 -2.74 -17.91
CA ARG A 182 -11.91 -2.00 -16.74
C ARG A 182 -12.93 -0.91 -16.36
N TYR A 183 -13.24 -0.81 -15.08
CA TYR A 183 -13.98 0.33 -14.57
C TYR A 183 -13.06 1.55 -14.42
N SER A 184 -13.52 2.73 -14.81
CA SER A 184 -12.88 4.00 -14.44
C SER A 184 -13.16 4.32 -12.96
N GLU A 185 -14.43 4.08 -12.56
CA GLU A 185 -14.90 4.22 -11.19
C GLU A 185 -16.00 3.19 -10.89
N ILE A 186 -16.18 2.85 -9.62
CA ILE A 186 -17.23 1.93 -9.15
C ILE A 186 -17.54 2.24 -7.69
N SER A 187 -18.81 2.14 -7.27
CA SER A 187 -19.15 2.32 -5.86
C SER A 187 -18.77 1.08 -5.02
N PHE A 188 -18.60 1.28 -3.70
CA PHE A 188 -18.38 0.16 -2.78
C PHE A 188 -19.49 -0.86 -2.85
N ASP A 189 -20.76 -0.42 -2.89
CA ASP A 189 -21.91 -1.31 -2.90
C ASP A 189 -21.99 -2.11 -4.20
N GLU A 190 -21.69 -1.51 -5.34
CA GLU A 190 -21.65 -2.22 -6.62
C GLU A 190 -20.50 -3.24 -6.64
N ALA A 191 -19.33 -2.88 -6.14
CA ALA A 191 -18.19 -3.79 -6.06
C ALA A 191 -18.49 -5.01 -5.15
N ILE A 192 -19.21 -4.80 -4.04
CA ILE A 192 -19.68 -5.88 -3.16
C ILE A 192 -20.70 -6.76 -3.88
N SER A 193 -21.73 -6.16 -4.49
CA SER A 193 -22.80 -6.90 -5.18
C SER A 193 -22.27 -7.77 -6.32
N ARG A 194 -21.21 -7.33 -6.99
CA ARG A 194 -20.52 -8.05 -8.05
C ARG A 194 -19.41 -8.99 -7.56
N ASN A 195 -19.18 -9.05 -6.23
CA ASN A 195 -18.13 -9.85 -5.60
C ASN A 195 -16.72 -9.61 -6.21
N LEU A 196 -16.38 -8.36 -6.47
CA LEU A 196 -15.09 -8.00 -7.03
C LEU A 196 -14.00 -8.04 -5.96
N GLY A 197 -12.96 -8.82 -6.19
CA GLY A 197 -11.85 -9.05 -5.25
C GLY A 197 -10.86 -7.88 -5.19
N ILE A 198 -11.29 -6.70 -4.76
CA ILE A 198 -10.45 -5.49 -4.70
C ILE A 198 -9.50 -5.53 -3.50
N MET A 199 -10.05 -5.80 -2.32
CA MET A 199 -9.35 -5.97 -1.04
C MET A 199 -10.00 -7.14 -0.28
N ASP A 200 -9.40 -7.54 0.87
CA ASP A 200 -10.12 -8.43 1.77
C ASP A 200 -11.39 -7.75 2.33
N ALA A 201 -12.36 -8.57 2.74
CA ALA A 201 -13.69 -8.07 3.15
C ALA A 201 -13.61 -7.08 4.32
N THR A 202 -12.69 -7.29 5.28
CA THR A 202 -12.51 -6.41 6.45
C THR A 202 -11.99 -5.05 6.03
N ALA A 203 -10.94 -5.02 5.19
CA ALA A 203 -10.38 -3.78 4.65
C ALA A 203 -11.43 -2.99 3.86
N PHE A 204 -12.18 -3.70 3.02
CA PHE A 204 -13.18 -3.10 2.14
C PHE A 204 -14.35 -2.50 2.93
N ALA A 205 -14.86 -3.23 3.93
CA ALA A 205 -15.91 -2.74 4.83
C ALA A 205 -15.44 -1.52 5.62
N LEU A 206 -14.21 -1.53 6.15
CA LEU A 206 -13.66 -0.39 6.89
C LEU A 206 -13.55 0.86 5.99
N CYS A 207 -13.02 0.71 4.77
CA CYS A 207 -12.93 1.84 3.84
C CYS A 207 -14.31 2.41 3.49
N ARG A 208 -15.32 1.55 3.23
CA ARG A 208 -16.69 1.97 2.98
C ARG A 208 -17.28 2.74 4.16
N ASP A 209 -17.18 2.18 5.37
CA ASP A 209 -17.80 2.76 6.58
C ASP A 209 -17.13 4.10 6.96
N GLN A 210 -15.82 4.25 6.70
CA GLN A 210 -15.09 5.49 6.91
C GLN A 210 -15.18 6.46 5.71
N LYS A 211 -15.89 6.09 4.64
CA LYS A 211 -15.95 6.85 3.38
C LYS A 211 -14.57 7.18 2.82
N LEU A 212 -13.62 6.28 3.02
CA LEU A 212 -12.24 6.40 2.57
C LEU A 212 -12.12 5.76 1.18
N PRO A 213 -12.00 6.55 0.11
CA PRO A 213 -11.94 6.01 -1.25
C PRO A 213 -10.67 5.21 -1.47
N ILE A 214 -10.75 4.27 -2.44
CA ILE A 214 -9.61 3.45 -2.85
C ILE A 214 -9.34 3.70 -4.32
N LYS A 215 -8.08 3.91 -4.70
CA LYS A 215 -7.66 3.93 -6.11
C LYS A 215 -6.79 2.72 -6.38
N VAL A 216 -7.24 1.84 -7.27
CA VAL A 216 -6.48 0.67 -7.73
C VAL A 216 -5.77 1.01 -9.01
N PHE A 217 -4.45 0.85 -9.06
CA PHE A 217 -3.64 1.21 -10.23
C PHE A 217 -2.41 0.30 -10.37
N SER A 218 -1.77 0.33 -11.54
CA SER A 218 -0.57 -0.48 -11.81
C SER A 218 0.70 0.22 -11.36
N ILE A 219 1.46 -0.40 -10.46
CA ILE A 219 2.79 0.07 -10.05
C ILE A 219 3.88 -0.26 -11.09
N ILE A 220 3.58 -1.13 -12.06
CA ILE A 220 4.53 -1.50 -13.12
C ILE A 220 4.60 -0.38 -14.17
N LYS A 221 3.52 0.37 -14.35
CA LYS A 221 3.41 1.43 -15.33
C LYS A 221 4.14 2.69 -14.82
N ASN A 222 5.25 3.03 -15.43
CA ASN A 222 6.07 4.17 -15.03
C ASN A 222 5.26 5.46 -14.94
N GLY A 223 5.44 6.21 -13.84
CA GLY A 223 4.76 7.47 -13.57
C GLY A 223 3.27 7.34 -13.23
N ALA A 224 2.72 6.13 -13.09
CA ALA A 224 1.31 5.94 -12.76
C ALA A 224 0.96 6.54 -11.39
N LEU A 225 1.84 6.40 -10.40
CA LEU A 225 1.64 7.00 -9.07
C LEU A 225 1.48 8.53 -9.15
N LYS A 226 2.32 9.20 -9.94
CA LYS A 226 2.22 10.65 -10.16
C LYS A 226 0.91 11.02 -10.86
N ARG A 227 0.52 10.32 -11.93
CA ARG A 227 -0.75 10.58 -12.62
C ARG A 227 -1.96 10.43 -11.70
N VAL A 228 -1.98 9.36 -10.88
CA VAL A 228 -3.03 9.18 -9.85
C VAL A 228 -3.09 10.37 -8.89
N VAL A 229 -1.95 10.81 -8.37
CA VAL A 229 -1.88 11.93 -7.42
C VAL A 229 -2.28 13.26 -8.05
N LEU A 230 -2.05 13.42 -9.35
CA LEU A 230 -2.49 14.60 -10.09
C LEU A 230 -3.97 14.54 -10.52
N GLY A 231 -4.68 13.44 -10.22
CA GLY A 231 -6.09 13.27 -10.58
C GLY A 231 -6.33 12.92 -12.04
N GLU A 232 -5.30 12.45 -12.76
CA GLU A 232 -5.43 12.00 -14.14
C GLU A 232 -6.19 10.66 -14.22
N ASP A 233 -6.68 10.33 -15.42
CA ASP A 233 -7.37 9.04 -15.68
C ASP A 233 -6.39 7.87 -15.65
N GLU A 234 -6.14 7.37 -14.43
CA GLU A 234 -5.28 6.22 -14.16
C GLU A 234 -5.98 5.28 -13.18
N GLY A 235 -6.05 4.00 -13.51
CA GLY A 235 -6.61 2.99 -12.62
C GLY A 235 -8.14 3.07 -12.44
N THR A 236 -8.65 2.51 -11.34
CA THR A 236 -10.07 2.50 -10.99
C THR A 236 -10.27 3.17 -9.63
N LEU A 237 -11.19 4.13 -9.55
CA LEU A 237 -11.64 4.73 -8.29
C LEU A 237 -12.78 3.91 -7.69
N VAL A 238 -12.66 3.54 -6.41
CA VAL A 238 -13.74 2.93 -5.61
C VAL A 238 -14.18 3.96 -4.56
N TYR A 239 -15.46 4.28 -4.55
CA TYR A 239 -16.00 5.37 -3.72
C TYR A 239 -17.32 4.99 -3.01
N ALA A 240 -17.73 5.82 -2.04
CA ALA A 240 -18.96 5.67 -1.30
C ALA A 240 -20.18 6.26 -2.04
#